data_8a4e604404a5d47614472d0103598af1
#
_entry.id   8a4e604404a5d47614472d0103598af1
#
_cell.length_a   1.000
_cell.length_b   1.000
_cell.length_c   1.000
_cell.angle_alpha   90.00
_cell.angle_beta   90.00
_cell.angle_gamma   90.00
#
_symmetry.space_group_name_H-M   'P 1'
#
loop_
_entity.id
_entity.type
_entity.pdbx_description
1 polymer ?
#
loop_
_entity_poly.entity_id
_entity_poly.type
_entity_poly.pdbx_seq_one_letter_code
_entity_poly.pdbx_strand_id
1 'polypeptide(L)'
;MNWLEVSLTVDGEMAEAVAEVLARVAQNGVVMEQSVQFTDDEDPGTPTGPITVRAYLELDDRLEENRQKLEESLHYLRMIRPLPAPSYNQIADQNWMEAWKRHYKPILIGSRLLILPAWMQNPDPMRIPIRINPGMAFGTGTHPSTQMCLELIERYFDDRLQRFDPRASSSVDRPLAVIDVGCGSGILSTAALKLGAHHCLGVDTDIESVRNARENAAMNWIGDELILGHGSVAEILRGDYAFNHAPLVVANILAPVIIQLLEAGLGDLVESSGELILSGILDHQMESVAQAAKVNGFHPRDSRQVGDWMALSMKR
;
A
#
# COMPACT_ATOMS: atom_id res chain seq x y z
N MET A 1 11.53 -19.61 -18.35
CA MET A 1 12.44 -18.42 -18.36
C MET A 1 13.50 -18.66 -17.31
N ASN A 2 14.72 -18.22 -17.53
CA ASN A 2 15.78 -18.29 -16.52
C ASN A 2 16.01 -16.88 -15.98
N TRP A 3 16.35 -16.79 -14.69
CA TRP A 3 16.50 -15.51 -14.00
C TRP A 3 17.90 -15.35 -13.43
N LEU A 4 18.40 -14.12 -13.34
CA LEU A 4 19.59 -13.76 -12.63
C LEU A 4 19.17 -13.02 -11.34
N GLU A 5 19.33 -13.65 -10.18
CA GLU A 5 19.21 -12.98 -8.90
C GLU A 5 20.40 -12.06 -8.67
N VAL A 6 20.11 -10.84 -8.28
CA VAL A 6 21.10 -9.88 -7.81
C VAL A 6 20.79 -9.56 -6.36
N SER A 7 21.77 -9.69 -5.48
CA SER A 7 21.58 -9.40 -4.06
C SER A 7 22.73 -8.58 -3.47
N LEU A 8 22.37 -7.66 -2.56
CA LEU A 8 23.29 -6.88 -1.75
C LEU A 8 22.82 -6.89 -0.30
N THR A 9 23.77 -7.06 0.63
CA THR A 9 23.48 -6.97 2.07
C THR A 9 24.08 -5.66 2.59
N VAL A 10 23.23 -4.76 3.07
CA VAL A 10 23.57 -3.38 3.43
C VAL A 10 22.94 -2.99 4.78
N ASP A 11 23.36 -1.87 5.34
CA ASP A 11 22.70 -1.29 6.51
C ASP A 11 21.35 -0.65 6.14
N GLY A 12 20.53 -0.34 7.16
CA GLY A 12 19.17 0.15 6.94
C GLY A 12 19.09 1.47 6.16
N GLU A 13 20.08 2.36 6.31
CA GLU A 13 20.09 3.63 5.58
C GLU A 13 20.32 3.45 4.08
N MET A 14 21.09 2.42 3.69
CA MET A 14 21.38 2.15 2.29
C MET A 14 20.40 1.21 1.63
N ALA A 15 19.59 0.48 2.41
CA ALA A 15 18.68 -0.53 1.88
C ALA A 15 17.65 0.06 0.92
N GLU A 16 17.05 1.20 1.24
CA GLU A 16 16.07 1.87 0.39
C GLU A 16 16.70 2.39 -0.90
N ALA A 17 17.89 3.01 -0.81
CA ALA A 17 18.60 3.53 -1.98
C ALA A 17 19.02 2.39 -2.92
N VAL A 18 19.49 1.26 -2.36
CA VAL A 18 19.81 0.06 -3.14
C VAL A 18 18.55 -0.54 -3.76
N ALA A 19 17.45 -0.61 -3.00
CA ALA A 19 16.19 -1.12 -3.51
C ALA A 19 15.66 -0.28 -4.68
N GLU A 20 15.75 1.05 -4.60
CA GLU A 20 15.37 1.94 -5.70
C GLU A 20 16.22 1.71 -6.96
N VAL A 21 17.54 1.55 -6.80
CA VAL A 21 18.43 1.27 -7.93
C VAL A 21 18.10 -0.08 -8.56
N LEU A 22 17.88 -1.12 -7.76
CA LEU A 22 17.50 -2.45 -8.25
C LEU A 22 16.14 -2.44 -8.96
N ALA A 23 15.17 -1.69 -8.44
CA ALA A 23 13.84 -1.58 -9.02
C ALA A 23 13.82 -0.98 -10.43
N ARG A 24 14.80 -0.13 -10.77
CA ARG A 24 14.89 0.47 -12.12
C ARG A 24 15.18 -0.56 -13.23
N VAL A 25 15.79 -1.68 -12.87
CA VAL A 25 16.18 -2.73 -13.84
C VAL A 25 15.41 -4.04 -13.63
N ALA A 26 14.73 -4.20 -12.50
CA ALA A 26 13.98 -5.40 -12.16
C ALA A 26 12.47 -5.19 -12.36
N GLN A 27 11.94 -5.75 -13.45
CA GLN A 27 10.51 -5.66 -13.78
C GLN A 27 9.59 -6.33 -12.76
N ASN A 28 10.11 -7.28 -11.96
CA ASN A 28 9.34 -8.08 -10.99
C ASN A 28 9.49 -7.62 -9.54
N GLY A 29 9.96 -6.38 -9.33
CA GLY A 29 10.10 -5.79 -8.01
C GLY A 29 11.38 -6.19 -7.26
N VAL A 30 11.50 -5.68 -6.05
CA VAL A 30 12.66 -5.86 -5.16
C VAL A 30 12.17 -6.42 -3.84
N VAL A 31 12.93 -7.37 -3.29
CA VAL A 31 12.66 -7.98 -1.98
C VAL A 31 13.70 -7.48 -0.98
N MET A 32 13.26 -7.01 0.17
CA MET A 32 14.13 -6.67 1.31
C MET A 32 13.90 -7.68 2.43
N GLU A 33 14.98 -8.32 2.87
CA GLU A 33 14.95 -9.32 3.94
C GLU A 33 15.83 -8.83 5.10
N GLN A 34 15.28 -8.84 6.30
CA GLN A 34 16.00 -8.53 7.53
C GLN A 34 15.75 -9.62 8.57
N SER A 35 16.78 -9.98 9.34
CA SER A 35 16.62 -10.89 10.45
C SER A 35 15.78 -10.25 11.55
N VAL A 36 14.91 -11.05 12.17
CA VAL A 36 14.08 -10.61 13.31
C VAL A 36 14.50 -11.43 14.51
N GLN A 37 14.77 -10.75 15.61
CA GLN A 37 15.05 -11.40 16.89
C GLN A 37 13.81 -11.33 17.77
N PHE A 38 13.43 -12.48 18.33
CA PHE A 38 12.31 -12.62 19.25
C PHE A 38 12.87 -12.80 20.66
N THR A 39 12.27 -12.17 21.64
CA THR A 39 12.62 -12.29 23.07
C THR A 39 11.77 -13.35 23.77
N ASP A 40 10.54 -13.58 23.31
CA ASP A 40 9.61 -14.61 23.76
C ASP A 40 8.57 -14.96 22.69
N ASP A 41 7.66 -15.90 22.96
CA ASP A 41 6.65 -16.38 22.02
C ASP A 41 5.53 -15.36 21.71
N GLU A 42 5.40 -14.28 22.51
CA GLU A 42 4.42 -13.18 22.31
C GLU A 42 5.08 -11.93 21.70
N ASP A 43 6.41 -11.91 21.54
CA ASP A 43 7.15 -10.80 20.97
C ASP A 43 6.86 -10.67 19.47
N PRO A 44 6.42 -9.51 18.95
CA PRO A 44 6.27 -9.28 17.52
C PRO A 44 7.59 -9.35 16.74
N GLY A 45 8.70 -9.42 17.46
CA GLY A 45 10.05 -9.49 16.90
C GLY A 45 10.64 -8.12 16.58
N THR A 46 11.90 -7.94 16.97
CA THR A 46 12.67 -6.73 16.66
C THR A 46 13.56 -6.99 15.44
N PRO A 47 13.44 -6.19 14.35
CA PRO A 47 14.34 -6.29 13.21
C PRO A 47 15.79 -6.03 13.64
N THR A 48 16.71 -6.92 13.30
CA THR A 48 18.12 -6.82 13.71
C THR A 48 19.06 -7.13 12.56
N GLY A 49 20.23 -6.49 12.58
CA GLY A 49 21.27 -6.75 11.61
C GLY A 49 21.06 -6.07 10.25
N PRO A 50 21.94 -6.41 9.29
CA PRO A 50 21.89 -5.83 7.96
C PRO A 50 20.67 -6.32 7.18
N ILE A 51 20.28 -5.52 6.18
CA ILE A 51 19.17 -5.84 5.26
C ILE A 51 19.75 -6.40 3.96
N THR A 52 19.24 -7.54 3.52
CA THR A 52 19.54 -8.10 2.20
C THR A 52 18.49 -7.64 1.20
N VAL A 53 18.91 -6.90 0.20
CA VAL A 53 18.08 -6.42 -0.90
C VAL A 53 18.32 -7.31 -2.11
N ARG A 54 17.25 -7.89 -2.69
CA ARG A 54 17.29 -8.80 -3.84
C ARG A 54 16.43 -8.30 -4.96
N ALA A 55 16.90 -8.53 -6.19
CA ALA A 55 16.13 -8.29 -7.41
C ALA A 55 16.38 -9.41 -8.42
N TYR A 56 15.51 -9.54 -9.41
CA TYR A 56 15.56 -10.61 -10.40
C TYR A 56 15.49 -10.02 -11.80
N LEU A 57 16.53 -10.28 -12.59
CA LEU A 57 16.65 -9.85 -13.98
C LEU A 57 16.31 -11.03 -14.90
N GLU A 58 15.55 -10.80 -15.96
CA GLU A 58 15.34 -11.82 -16.97
C GLU A 58 16.64 -12.11 -17.74
N LEU A 59 16.88 -13.39 -18.02
CA LEU A 59 17.98 -13.83 -18.90
C LEU A 59 17.52 -13.71 -20.36
N ASP A 60 17.33 -12.46 -20.80
CA ASP A 60 16.95 -12.07 -22.17
C ASP A 60 18.09 -11.30 -22.88
N ASP A 61 17.83 -10.85 -24.10
CA ASP A 61 18.81 -10.10 -24.91
C ASP A 61 19.20 -8.74 -24.29
N ARG A 62 18.44 -8.25 -23.29
CA ARG A 62 18.68 -6.99 -22.56
C ARG A 62 19.42 -7.18 -21.24
N LEU A 63 19.73 -8.40 -20.86
CA LEU A 63 20.37 -8.71 -19.58
C LEU A 63 21.68 -7.92 -19.38
N GLU A 64 22.57 -7.93 -20.36
CA GLU A 64 23.86 -7.24 -20.25
C GLU A 64 23.69 -5.72 -20.18
N GLU A 65 22.73 -5.14 -20.90
CA GLU A 65 22.40 -3.72 -20.82
C GLU A 65 21.86 -3.35 -19.43
N ASN A 66 20.92 -4.15 -18.91
CA ASN A 66 20.34 -3.96 -17.58
C ASN A 66 21.39 -4.11 -16.47
N ARG A 67 22.27 -5.10 -16.61
CA ARG A 67 23.38 -5.32 -15.69
C ARG A 67 24.36 -4.15 -15.69
N GLN A 68 24.72 -3.63 -16.86
CA GLN A 68 25.60 -2.47 -16.96
C GLN A 68 24.96 -1.23 -16.32
N LYS A 69 23.69 -0.94 -16.60
CA LYS A 69 22.94 0.17 -15.96
C LYS A 69 22.90 0.03 -14.44
N LEU A 70 22.73 -1.19 -13.95
CA LEU A 70 22.74 -1.49 -12.53
C LEU A 70 24.12 -1.22 -11.92
N GLU A 71 25.19 -1.72 -12.52
CA GLU A 71 26.56 -1.54 -12.02
C GLU A 71 26.97 -0.07 -12.02
N GLU A 72 26.60 0.69 -13.05
CA GLU A 72 26.79 2.15 -13.11
C GLU A 72 26.04 2.86 -11.96
N SER A 73 24.77 2.51 -11.74
CA SER A 73 23.96 3.11 -10.67
C SER A 73 24.51 2.78 -9.28
N LEU A 74 24.92 1.53 -9.05
CA LEU A 74 25.57 1.11 -7.80
C LEU A 74 26.94 1.77 -7.63
N HIS A 75 27.66 2.05 -8.71
CA HIS A 75 28.92 2.80 -8.65
C HIS A 75 28.70 4.21 -8.11
N TYR A 76 27.66 4.92 -8.55
CA TYR A 76 27.32 6.24 -8.03
C TYR A 76 26.95 6.19 -6.53
N LEU A 77 26.20 5.18 -6.11
CA LEU A 77 25.90 5.00 -4.68
C LEU A 77 27.16 4.74 -3.85
N ARG A 78 28.13 3.97 -4.39
CA ARG A 78 29.44 3.73 -3.73
C ARG A 78 30.27 4.99 -3.51
N MET A 79 30.09 6.02 -4.36
CA MET A 79 30.74 7.32 -4.17
C MET A 79 30.18 8.10 -2.98
N ILE A 80 28.95 7.81 -2.58
CA ILE A 80 28.29 8.43 -1.42
C ILE A 80 28.65 7.67 -0.15
N ARG A 81 28.57 6.32 -0.20
CA ARG A 81 28.86 5.44 0.93
C ARG A 81 29.38 4.08 0.43
N PRO A 82 30.35 3.45 1.13
CA PRO A 82 30.85 2.14 0.74
C PRO A 82 29.72 1.10 0.67
N LEU A 83 29.61 0.41 -0.47
CA LEU A 83 28.68 -0.69 -0.69
C LEU A 83 29.45 -1.99 -0.98
N PRO A 84 28.98 -3.14 -0.52
CA PRO A 84 29.51 -4.43 -0.93
C PRO A 84 29.35 -4.64 -2.45
N ALA A 85 30.09 -5.60 -3.00
CA ALA A 85 29.87 -6.03 -4.34
C ALA A 85 28.52 -6.79 -4.45
N PRO A 86 27.71 -6.59 -5.51
CA PRO A 86 26.52 -7.38 -5.70
C PRO A 86 26.89 -8.86 -5.95
N SER A 87 26.08 -9.74 -5.39
CA SER A 87 26.15 -11.18 -5.68
C SER A 87 25.16 -11.50 -6.81
N TYR A 88 25.60 -12.32 -7.76
CA TYR A 88 24.80 -12.76 -8.90
C TYR A 88 24.63 -14.26 -8.88
N ASN A 89 23.39 -14.76 -8.84
CA ASN A 89 23.06 -16.18 -8.86
C ASN A 89 22.08 -16.47 -9.99
N GLN A 90 22.43 -17.42 -10.86
CA GLN A 90 21.51 -17.85 -11.91
C GLN A 90 20.49 -18.84 -11.34
N ILE A 91 19.20 -18.56 -11.54
CA ILE A 91 18.10 -19.37 -11.02
C ILE A 91 17.26 -19.89 -12.19
N ALA A 92 17.05 -21.22 -12.21
CA ALA A 92 16.17 -21.85 -13.21
C ALA A 92 14.68 -21.62 -12.83
N ASP A 93 13.85 -21.40 -13.83
CA ASP A 93 12.44 -20.97 -13.74
C ASP A 93 11.59 -21.72 -12.71
N GLN A 94 11.73 -23.03 -12.62
CA GLN A 94 10.91 -23.85 -11.70
C GLN A 94 11.23 -23.63 -10.23
N ASN A 95 12.46 -23.25 -9.89
CA ASN A 95 12.87 -23.06 -8.49
C ASN A 95 12.63 -21.63 -7.99
N TRP A 96 12.62 -20.62 -8.87
CA TRP A 96 12.47 -19.23 -8.49
C TRP A 96 11.05 -18.93 -8.00
N MET A 97 10.05 -19.27 -8.80
CA MET A 97 8.64 -18.97 -8.46
C MET A 97 8.20 -19.72 -7.19
N GLU A 98 8.73 -20.93 -6.96
CA GLU A 98 8.47 -21.68 -5.74
C GLU A 98 9.25 -21.14 -4.54
N ALA A 99 10.51 -20.75 -4.70
CA ALA A 99 11.32 -20.18 -3.64
C ALA A 99 10.75 -18.83 -3.17
N TRP A 100 10.39 -17.95 -4.11
CA TRP A 100 9.77 -16.67 -3.82
C TRP A 100 8.40 -16.81 -3.15
N LYS A 101 7.55 -17.72 -3.63
CA LYS A 101 6.25 -18.02 -3.03
C LYS A 101 6.35 -18.54 -1.59
N ARG A 102 7.41 -19.26 -1.24
CA ARG A 102 7.62 -19.80 0.13
C ARG A 102 7.91 -18.71 1.17
N HIS A 103 8.43 -17.55 0.75
CA HIS A 103 8.77 -16.46 1.66
C HIS A 103 7.60 -15.55 1.96
N TYR A 104 6.52 -15.62 1.16
CA TYR A 104 5.32 -14.85 1.43
C TYR A 104 4.48 -15.49 2.54
N LYS A 105 4.30 -14.74 3.61
CA LYS A 105 3.38 -15.09 4.69
C LYS A 105 2.11 -14.24 4.59
N PRO A 106 0.94 -14.81 4.94
CA PRO A 106 -0.27 -14.01 5.11
C PRO A 106 -0.04 -12.90 6.14
N ILE A 107 -0.53 -11.69 5.85
CA ILE A 107 -0.41 -10.54 6.75
C ILE A 107 -1.77 -10.33 7.41
N LEU A 108 -1.81 -10.50 8.72
CA LEU A 108 -3.01 -10.22 9.52
C LEU A 108 -3.16 -8.71 9.70
N ILE A 109 -4.33 -8.17 9.43
CA ILE A 109 -4.65 -6.75 9.62
C ILE A 109 -5.86 -6.68 10.55
N GLY A 110 -5.73 -5.91 11.61
CA GLY A 110 -6.79 -5.78 12.60
C GLY A 110 -7.35 -7.14 13.03
N SER A 111 -8.66 -7.21 13.22
CA SER A 111 -9.36 -8.42 13.65
C SER A 111 -9.99 -9.20 12.48
N ARG A 112 -10.26 -8.56 11.34
CA ARG A 112 -11.10 -9.11 10.26
C ARG A 112 -10.36 -9.37 8.96
N LEU A 113 -9.34 -8.58 8.63
CA LEU A 113 -8.69 -8.62 7.32
C LEU A 113 -7.47 -9.54 7.30
N LEU A 114 -7.17 -10.07 6.13
CA LEU A 114 -5.99 -10.91 5.87
C LEU A 114 -5.49 -10.62 4.45
N ILE A 115 -4.27 -10.11 4.33
CA ILE A 115 -3.64 -9.91 3.02
C ILE A 115 -3.00 -11.22 2.59
N LEU A 116 -3.31 -11.66 1.38
CA LEU A 116 -2.83 -12.90 0.80
C LEU A 116 -2.25 -12.67 -0.60
N PRO A 117 -1.13 -13.29 -0.94
CA PRO A 117 -0.75 -13.46 -2.34
C PRO A 117 -1.84 -14.19 -3.13
N ALA A 118 -1.99 -13.85 -4.41
CA ALA A 118 -3.05 -14.41 -5.27
C ALA A 118 -3.07 -15.95 -5.34
N TRP A 119 -1.90 -16.61 -5.23
CA TRP A 119 -1.74 -18.07 -5.29
C TRP A 119 -1.98 -18.80 -3.98
N MET A 120 -2.14 -18.08 -2.86
CA MET A 120 -2.27 -18.72 -1.53
C MET A 120 -3.72 -18.97 -1.18
N GLN A 121 -3.99 -20.13 -0.58
CA GLN A 121 -5.30 -20.40 0.01
C GLN A 121 -5.44 -19.64 1.33
N ASN A 122 -6.67 -19.24 1.66
CA ASN A 122 -6.94 -18.57 2.94
C ASN A 122 -6.72 -19.57 4.11
N PRO A 123 -5.72 -19.33 4.97
CA PRO A 123 -5.46 -20.21 6.11
C PRO A 123 -6.40 -19.98 7.29
N ASP A 124 -7.12 -18.85 7.31
CA ASP A 124 -8.04 -18.46 8.39
C ASP A 124 -9.41 -18.09 7.80
N PRO A 125 -10.38 -19.04 7.79
CA PRO A 125 -11.71 -18.80 7.23
C PRO A 125 -12.52 -17.75 7.98
N MET A 126 -12.11 -17.36 9.19
CA MET A 126 -12.76 -16.30 9.96
C MET A 126 -12.37 -14.91 9.48
N ARG A 127 -11.30 -14.79 8.69
CA ARG A 127 -10.82 -13.51 8.17
C ARG A 127 -11.19 -13.31 6.71
N ILE A 128 -11.40 -12.07 6.34
CA ILE A 128 -11.71 -11.61 5.00
C ILE A 128 -10.42 -11.52 4.19
N PRO A 129 -10.22 -12.37 3.17
CA PRO A 129 -8.99 -12.35 2.39
C PRO A 129 -9.00 -11.21 1.37
N ILE A 130 -7.92 -10.44 1.35
CA ILE A 130 -7.58 -9.47 0.29
C ILE A 130 -6.45 -10.10 -0.52
N ARG A 131 -6.75 -10.48 -1.76
CA ARG A 131 -5.76 -11.07 -2.66
C ARG A 131 -5.06 -9.99 -3.45
N ILE A 132 -3.75 -10.04 -3.47
CA ILE A 132 -2.92 -9.13 -4.26
C ILE A 132 -1.87 -9.91 -5.04
N ASN A 133 -1.43 -9.34 -6.15
CA ASN A 133 -0.25 -9.81 -6.85
C ASN A 133 0.95 -9.01 -6.34
N PRO A 134 1.84 -9.60 -5.51
CA PRO A 134 2.98 -8.89 -4.99
C PRO A 134 4.05 -8.78 -6.09
N GLY A 135 4.21 -7.65 -6.72
CA GLY A 135 5.30 -7.48 -7.69
C GLY A 135 5.08 -6.41 -8.75
N MET A 136 3.91 -5.82 -8.84
CA MET A 136 3.58 -4.94 -9.97
C MET A 136 3.35 -3.47 -9.59
N ALA A 137 3.11 -3.10 -8.32
CA ALA A 137 2.92 -1.71 -7.91
C ALA A 137 3.13 -1.51 -6.41
N PHE A 138 3.25 -0.24 -5.99
CA PHE A 138 3.20 0.17 -4.59
C PHE A 138 1.86 -0.27 -3.95
N GLY A 139 1.90 -0.69 -2.68
CA GLY A 139 0.70 -1.14 -1.96
C GLY A 139 0.51 -2.65 -1.94
N THR A 140 1.61 -3.43 -1.86
CA THR A 140 1.56 -4.90 -1.66
C THR A 140 1.03 -5.31 -0.28
N GLY A 141 0.73 -4.34 0.60
CA GLY A 141 0.27 -4.57 1.96
C GLY A 141 1.37 -4.87 2.98
N THR A 142 2.62 -4.99 2.55
CA THR A 142 3.76 -5.21 3.46
C THR A 142 4.21 -3.94 4.17
N HIS A 143 3.96 -2.77 3.57
CA HIS A 143 4.39 -1.49 4.13
C HIS A 143 3.55 -1.09 5.34
N PRO A 144 4.16 -0.60 6.44
CA PRO A 144 3.44 -0.19 7.65
C PRO A 144 2.31 0.81 7.40
N SER A 145 2.51 1.80 6.51
CA SER A 145 1.47 2.79 6.18
C SER A 145 0.21 2.15 5.61
N THR A 146 0.35 1.12 4.76
CA THR A 146 -0.78 0.39 4.18
C THR A 146 -1.52 -0.41 5.26
N GLN A 147 -0.79 -1.08 6.15
CA GLN A 147 -1.37 -1.86 7.24
C GLN A 147 -2.17 -0.97 8.19
N MET A 148 -1.59 0.15 8.64
CA MET A 148 -2.26 1.12 9.51
C MET A 148 -3.51 1.74 8.85
N CYS A 149 -3.43 2.05 7.55
CA CYS A 149 -4.58 2.57 6.80
C CYS A 149 -5.71 1.55 6.75
N LEU A 150 -5.39 0.27 6.49
CA LEU A 150 -6.36 -0.83 6.49
C LEU A 150 -7.01 -1.03 7.88
N GLU A 151 -6.25 -0.94 8.97
CA GLU A 151 -6.79 -1.00 10.34
C GLU A 151 -7.75 0.15 10.63
N LEU A 152 -7.44 1.37 10.18
CA LEU A 152 -8.33 2.52 10.34
C LEU A 152 -9.60 2.38 9.49
N ILE A 153 -9.51 1.81 8.29
CA ILE A 153 -10.68 1.47 7.46
C ILE A 153 -11.54 0.41 8.17
N GLU A 154 -10.94 -0.69 8.67
CA GLU A 154 -11.66 -1.73 9.42
C GLU A 154 -12.41 -1.11 10.62
N ARG A 155 -11.73 -0.31 11.43
CA ARG A 155 -12.35 0.40 12.56
C ARG A 155 -13.51 1.29 12.11
N TYR A 156 -13.39 2.03 11.01
CA TYR A 156 -14.47 2.86 10.48
C TYR A 156 -15.74 2.04 10.23
N PHE A 157 -15.61 0.86 9.60
CA PHE A 157 -16.72 -0.03 9.32
C PHE A 157 -17.29 -0.66 10.60
N ASP A 158 -16.45 -1.05 11.55
CA ASP A 158 -16.89 -1.63 12.83
C ASP A 158 -17.67 -0.62 13.67
N ASP A 159 -17.20 0.62 13.75
CA ASP A 159 -17.91 1.71 14.43
C ASP A 159 -19.28 1.99 13.79
N ARG A 160 -19.38 1.84 12.47
CA ARG A 160 -20.63 2.02 11.75
C ARG A 160 -21.61 0.87 12.03
N LEU A 161 -21.12 -0.36 12.08
CA LEU A 161 -21.92 -1.54 12.43
C LEU A 161 -22.47 -1.43 13.85
N GLN A 162 -21.67 -0.96 14.81
CA GLN A 162 -22.11 -0.78 16.22
C GLN A 162 -23.15 0.32 16.39
N ARG A 163 -23.16 1.33 15.51
CA ARG A 163 -24.16 2.42 15.52
C ARG A 163 -25.45 2.07 14.78
N PHE A 164 -25.47 0.92 14.11
CA PHE A 164 -26.64 0.49 13.39
C PHE A 164 -27.77 0.10 14.36
N ASP A 165 -28.81 0.94 14.45
CA ASP A 165 -30.07 0.59 15.12
C ASP A 165 -31.07 0.10 14.08
N PRO A 166 -31.38 -1.20 14.02
CA PRO A 166 -32.33 -1.74 13.06
C PRO A 166 -33.76 -1.19 13.23
N ARG A 167 -34.03 -0.45 14.33
CA ARG A 167 -35.32 0.17 14.62
C ARG A 167 -35.42 1.62 14.15
N ALA A 168 -34.28 2.26 13.81
CA ALA A 168 -34.22 3.62 13.30
C ALA A 168 -34.47 3.63 11.79
N SER A 169 -35.67 3.97 11.38
CA SER A 169 -36.11 3.94 9.97
C SER A 169 -35.47 4.99 9.05
N SER A 170 -34.49 5.75 9.51
CA SER A 170 -33.94 6.90 8.78
C SER A 170 -32.45 6.83 8.37
N SER A 171 -31.73 5.75 8.71
CA SER A 171 -30.28 5.68 8.44
C SER A 171 -29.80 4.52 7.56
N VAL A 172 -30.70 3.69 7.06
CA VAL A 172 -30.35 2.37 6.46
C VAL A 172 -30.11 2.40 4.95
N ASP A 173 -30.61 3.40 4.22
CA ASP A 173 -30.72 3.29 2.75
C ASP A 173 -29.73 4.12 1.92
N ARG A 174 -28.71 4.74 2.51
CA ARG A 174 -27.69 5.35 1.66
C ARG A 174 -26.56 4.37 1.39
N PRO A 175 -26.32 4.02 0.11
CA PRO A 175 -25.17 3.21 -0.26
C PRO A 175 -23.90 3.85 0.27
N LEU A 176 -23.11 3.07 1.02
CA LEU A 176 -21.85 3.55 1.55
C LEU A 176 -20.82 3.62 0.44
N ALA A 177 -20.43 4.82 0.06
CA ALA A 177 -19.36 5.07 -0.89
C ALA A 177 -18.03 5.34 -0.20
N VAL A 178 -16.94 5.00 -0.88
CA VAL A 178 -15.56 5.30 -0.45
C VAL A 178 -14.80 5.91 -1.62
N ILE A 179 -13.95 6.89 -1.37
CA ILE A 179 -13.01 7.43 -2.35
C ILE A 179 -11.60 7.13 -1.88
N ASP A 180 -10.78 6.55 -2.77
CA ASP A 180 -9.37 6.18 -2.55
C ASP A 180 -8.50 6.98 -3.52
N VAL A 181 -7.80 8.00 -2.98
CA VAL A 181 -6.97 8.92 -3.76
C VAL A 181 -5.50 8.47 -3.71
N GLY A 182 -4.93 8.17 -4.87
CA GLY A 182 -3.65 7.49 -4.99
C GLY A 182 -3.83 6.00 -4.69
N CYS A 183 -4.75 5.33 -5.40
CA CYS A 183 -5.20 3.98 -5.06
C CYS A 183 -4.12 2.89 -5.25
N GLY A 184 -3.08 3.15 -6.05
CA GLY A 184 -1.97 2.22 -6.29
C GLY A 184 -2.45 0.85 -6.73
N SER A 185 -2.19 -0.17 -5.93
CA SER A 185 -2.65 -1.55 -6.16
C SER A 185 -4.16 -1.75 -5.99
N GLY A 186 -4.92 -0.76 -5.50
CA GLY A 186 -6.33 -0.86 -5.16
C GLY A 186 -6.61 -1.64 -3.87
N ILE A 187 -5.61 -1.87 -3.04
CA ILE A 187 -5.77 -2.69 -1.81
C ILE A 187 -6.74 -2.05 -0.81
N LEU A 188 -6.70 -0.71 -0.65
CA LEU A 188 -7.57 0.02 0.28
C LEU A 188 -9.01 0.02 -0.24
N SER A 189 -9.19 0.27 -1.53
CA SER A 189 -10.49 0.17 -2.22
C SER A 189 -11.10 -1.23 -2.08
N THR A 190 -10.27 -2.27 -2.31
CA THR A 190 -10.68 -3.69 -2.16
C THR A 190 -11.09 -4.00 -0.73
N ALA A 191 -10.33 -3.53 0.27
CA ALA A 191 -10.65 -3.71 1.68
C ALA A 191 -11.98 -3.05 2.04
N ALA A 192 -12.19 -1.81 1.62
CA ALA A 192 -13.42 -1.07 1.90
C ALA A 192 -14.66 -1.81 1.33
N LEU A 193 -14.60 -2.29 0.10
CA LEU A 193 -15.68 -3.06 -0.52
C LEU A 193 -15.95 -4.37 0.23
N LYS A 194 -14.91 -5.11 0.58
CA LYS A 194 -15.05 -6.37 1.34
C LYS A 194 -15.53 -6.17 2.78
N LEU A 195 -15.31 -5.00 3.35
CA LEU A 195 -15.83 -4.63 4.68
C LEU A 195 -17.28 -4.13 4.66
N GLY A 196 -17.84 -3.85 3.49
CA GLY A 196 -19.24 -3.49 3.32
C GLY A 196 -19.50 -2.13 2.67
N ALA A 197 -18.53 -1.53 2.00
CA ALA A 197 -18.79 -0.43 1.07
C ALA A 197 -19.62 -0.96 -0.12
N HIS A 198 -20.56 -0.15 -0.60
CA HIS A 198 -21.38 -0.49 -1.77
C HIS A 198 -20.68 -0.10 -3.06
N HIS A 199 -19.97 1.01 -3.04
CA HIS A 199 -19.19 1.52 -4.17
C HIS A 199 -17.88 2.09 -3.67
N CYS A 200 -16.83 1.95 -4.48
CA CYS A 200 -15.56 2.61 -4.25
C CYS A 200 -15.09 3.28 -5.54
N LEU A 201 -14.59 4.51 -5.44
CA LEU A 201 -13.89 5.22 -6.50
C LEU A 201 -12.41 5.24 -6.14
N GLY A 202 -11.58 4.53 -6.90
CA GLY A 202 -10.12 4.58 -6.80
C GLY A 202 -9.55 5.41 -7.95
N VAL A 203 -8.74 6.41 -7.64
CA VAL A 203 -8.04 7.19 -8.67
C VAL A 203 -6.54 7.17 -8.42
N ASP A 204 -5.77 7.19 -9.52
CA ASP A 204 -4.32 7.32 -9.47
C ASP A 204 -3.82 8.13 -10.66
N THR A 205 -2.75 8.86 -10.47
CA THR A 205 -2.08 9.63 -11.54
C THR A 205 -1.19 8.77 -12.42
N ASP A 206 -0.91 7.53 -11.98
CA ASP A 206 -0.21 6.53 -12.76
C ASP A 206 -1.20 5.54 -13.38
N ILE A 207 -1.23 5.49 -14.71
CA ILE A 207 -2.13 4.58 -15.46
C ILE A 207 -1.80 3.10 -15.22
N GLU A 208 -0.54 2.76 -14.92
CA GLU A 208 -0.15 1.38 -14.59
C GLU A 208 -0.69 0.97 -13.21
N SER A 209 -0.72 1.89 -12.25
CA SER A 209 -1.40 1.70 -10.95
C SER A 209 -2.89 1.40 -11.15
N VAL A 210 -3.58 2.16 -12.01
CA VAL A 210 -5.00 1.93 -12.33
C VAL A 210 -5.22 0.55 -12.96
N ARG A 211 -4.31 0.12 -13.86
CA ARG A 211 -4.37 -1.21 -14.47
C ARG A 211 -4.18 -2.31 -13.43
N ASN A 212 -3.18 -2.17 -12.57
CA ASN A 212 -2.89 -3.12 -11.50
C ASN A 212 -4.06 -3.22 -10.49
N ALA A 213 -4.63 -2.08 -10.09
CA ALA A 213 -5.82 -2.08 -9.24
C ALA A 213 -6.98 -2.87 -9.86
N ARG A 214 -7.18 -2.78 -11.18
CA ARG A 214 -8.22 -3.55 -11.90
C ARG A 214 -7.93 -5.05 -11.88
N GLU A 215 -6.68 -5.45 -12.08
CA GLU A 215 -6.27 -6.85 -12.02
C GLU A 215 -6.45 -7.42 -10.60
N ASN A 216 -6.07 -6.67 -9.57
CA ASN A 216 -6.26 -7.05 -8.18
C ASN A 216 -7.75 -7.13 -7.81
N ALA A 217 -8.58 -6.20 -8.29
CA ALA A 217 -10.04 -6.25 -8.11
C ALA A 217 -10.63 -7.55 -8.67
N ALA A 218 -10.26 -7.93 -9.89
CA ALA A 218 -10.71 -9.17 -10.52
C ALA A 218 -10.32 -10.41 -9.71
N MET A 219 -9.11 -10.46 -9.14
CA MET A 219 -8.66 -11.55 -8.25
C MET A 219 -9.45 -11.62 -6.93
N ASN A 220 -10.09 -10.53 -6.55
CA ASN A 220 -10.93 -10.42 -5.37
C ASN A 220 -12.43 -10.56 -5.68
N TRP A 221 -12.80 -10.90 -6.91
CA TRP A 221 -14.20 -10.99 -7.41
C TRP A 221 -14.97 -9.68 -7.24
N ILE A 222 -14.30 -8.56 -7.39
CA ILE A 222 -14.89 -7.21 -7.37
C ILE A 222 -15.13 -6.80 -8.83
N GLY A 223 -16.34 -6.36 -9.13
CA GLY A 223 -16.78 -5.92 -10.44
C GLY A 223 -17.05 -4.43 -10.50
N ASP A 224 -18.26 -4.06 -10.91
CA ASP A 224 -18.66 -2.67 -11.14
C ASP A 224 -18.79 -1.83 -9.85
N GLU A 225 -18.66 -2.45 -8.68
CA GLU A 225 -18.62 -1.76 -7.39
C GLU A 225 -17.37 -0.92 -7.22
N LEU A 226 -16.27 -1.26 -7.94
CA LEU A 226 -15.04 -0.50 -7.98
C LEU A 226 -14.92 0.27 -9.29
N ILE A 227 -15.06 1.57 -9.19
CA ILE A 227 -14.78 2.50 -10.28
C ILE A 227 -13.32 2.91 -10.19
N LEU A 228 -12.57 2.70 -11.27
CA LEU A 228 -11.15 3.05 -11.34
C LEU A 228 -10.91 4.10 -12.42
N GLY A 229 -10.20 5.16 -12.05
CA GLY A 229 -9.92 6.29 -12.92
C GLY A 229 -8.47 6.76 -12.90
N HIS A 230 -7.99 7.24 -14.05
CA HIS A 230 -6.72 7.95 -14.16
C HIS A 230 -6.97 9.43 -13.83
N GLY A 231 -6.41 9.93 -12.72
CA GLY A 231 -6.64 11.29 -12.25
C GLY A 231 -6.35 11.46 -10.76
N SER A 232 -6.81 12.57 -10.22
CA SER A 232 -6.61 12.96 -8.83
C SER A 232 -7.85 13.70 -8.31
N VAL A 233 -7.71 14.48 -7.24
CA VAL A 233 -8.77 15.29 -6.63
C VAL A 233 -9.46 16.22 -7.63
N ALA A 234 -8.71 16.85 -8.53
CA ALA A 234 -9.24 17.78 -9.52
C ALA A 234 -10.25 17.14 -10.48
N GLU A 235 -9.97 15.91 -10.96
CA GLU A 235 -10.86 15.16 -11.85
C GLU A 235 -12.13 14.73 -11.14
N ILE A 236 -12.01 14.34 -9.85
CA ILE A 236 -13.17 13.96 -9.03
C ILE A 236 -14.08 15.19 -8.81
N LEU A 237 -13.52 16.33 -8.38
CA LEU A 237 -14.29 17.56 -8.13
C LEU A 237 -14.94 18.12 -9.39
N ARG A 238 -14.31 17.95 -10.55
CA ARG A 238 -14.86 18.34 -11.85
C ARG A 238 -16.06 17.51 -12.27
N GLY A 239 -16.27 16.34 -11.62
CA GLY A 239 -17.39 15.44 -11.91
C GLY A 239 -17.13 14.47 -13.07
N ASP A 240 -15.85 14.13 -13.32
CA ASP A 240 -15.48 13.18 -14.36
C ASP A 240 -15.86 11.73 -13.98
N TYR A 241 -16.27 11.49 -12.74
CA TYR A 241 -16.63 10.18 -12.20
C TYR A 241 -18.06 10.13 -11.68
N ALA A 242 -18.58 8.93 -11.40
CA ALA A 242 -19.97 8.71 -11.01
C ALA A 242 -20.39 9.41 -9.71
N PHE A 243 -19.46 9.69 -8.83
CA PHE A 243 -19.68 10.48 -7.61
C PHE A 243 -18.40 11.23 -7.22
N ASN A 244 -18.55 12.34 -6.52
CA ASN A 244 -17.47 13.24 -6.14
C ASN A 244 -17.40 13.53 -4.63
N HIS A 245 -18.25 12.88 -3.84
CA HIS A 245 -18.25 12.97 -2.38
C HIS A 245 -18.50 11.58 -1.80
N ALA A 246 -17.88 11.30 -0.65
CA ALA A 246 -18.09 10.06 0.07
C ALA A 246 -18.04 10.28 1.59
N PRO A 247 -18.72 9.44 2.38
CA PRO A 247 -18.62 9.46 3.84
C PRO A 247 -17.26 8.98 4.36
N LEU A 248 -16.48 8.28 3.54
CA LEU A 248 -15.08 7.92 3.81
C LEU A 248 -14.21 8.24 2.61
N VAL A 249 -13.16 9.03 2.85
CA VAL A 249 -12.10 9.29 1.87
C VAL A 249 -10.78 8.81 2.46
N VAL A 250 -9.98 8.12 1.66
CA VAL A 250 -8.67 7.60 2.08
C VAL A 250 -7.58 8.06 1.12
N ALA A 251 -6.38 8.33 1.66
CA ALA A 251 -5.19 8.62 0.88
C ALA A 251 -3.95 8.07 1.61
N ASN A 252 -3.25 7.13 0.99
CA ASN A 252 -1.99 6.57 1.49
C ASN A 252 -0.86 6.94 0.53
N ILE A 253 -0.39 8.18 0.65
CA ILE A 253 0.59 8.82 -0.23
C ILE A 253 1.55 9.68 0.61
N LEU A 254 2.59 10.22 -0.01
CA LEU A 254 3.60 11.02 0.69
C LEU A 254 2.98 12.29 1.34
N ALA A 255 3.41 12.62 2.55
CA ALA A 255 2.90 13.75 3.32
C ALA A 255 2.92 15.12 2.57
N PRO A 256 3.96 15.49 1.81
CA PRO A 256 3.94 16.73 1.02
C PRO A 256 2.81 16.74 -0.02
N VAL A 257 2.53 15.59 -0.64
CA VAL A 257 1.43 15.46 -1.62
C VAL A 257 0.07 15.55 -0.92
N ILE A 258 -0.10 14.94 0.25
CA ILE A 258 -1.31 15.07 1.06
C ILE A 258 -1.63 16.54 1.34
N ILE A 259 -0.63 17.33 1.77
CA ILE A 259 -0.80 18.76 2.06
C ILE A 259 -1.25 19.52 0.80
N GLN A 260 -0.59 19.29 -0.34
CA GLN A 260 -0.97 19.88 -1.62
C GLN A 260 -2.39 19.49 -2.04
N LEU A 261 -2.80 18.25 -1.86
CA LEU A 261 -4.15 17.79 -2.19
C LEU A 261 -5.21 18.38 -1.25
N LEU A 262 -4.89 18.59 0.03
CA LEU A 262 -5.77 19.30 0.96
C LEU A 262 -6.00 20.74 0.50
N GLU A 263 -4.97 21.45 0.03
CA GLU A 263 -5.09 22.78 -0.57
C GLU A 263 -5.87 22.75 -1.89
N ALA A 264 -5.81 21.64 -2.63
CA ALA A 264 -6.52 21.45 -3.90
C ALA A 264 -7.97 20.93 -3.74
N GLY A 265 -8.47 20.77 -2.51
CA GLY A 265 -9.85 20.38 -2.24
C GLY A 265 -10.07 18.90 -1.89
N LEU A 266 -9.03 18.17 -1.47
CA LEU A 266 -9.20 16.78 -0.98
C LEU A 266 -10.28 16.71 0.12
N GLY A 267 -10.31 17.71 1.00
CA GLY A 267 -11.33 17.81 2.05
C GLY A 267 -12.75 17.92 1.49
N ASP A 268 -12.93 18.51 0.34
CA ASP A 268 -14.27 18.69 -0.25
C ASP A 268 -14.88 17.40 -0.77
N LEU A 269 -14.06 16.35 -0.96
CA LEU A 269 -14.56 15.02 -1.29
C LEU A 269 -15.25 14.32 -0.11
N VAL A 270 -15.05 14.82 1.12
CA VAL A 270 -15.60 14.21 2.34
C VAL A 270 -16.98 14.81 2.65
N GLU A 271 -18.00 13.96 2.75
CA GLU A 271 -19.34 14.37 3.14
C GLU A 271 -19.37 15.04 4.54
N SER A 272 -20.40 15.83 4.80
CA SER A 272 -20.68 16.35 6.15
C SER A 272 -20.75 15.22 7.15
N SER A 273 -19.99 15.31 8.25
CA SER A 273 -19.80 14.21 9.23
C SER A 273 -19.07 12.96 8.70
N GLY A 274 -18.43 13.05 7.54
CA GLY A 274 -17.55 12.01 6.98
C GLY A 274 -16.20 11.91 7.70
N GLU A 275 -15.39 10.98 7.25
CA GLU A 275 -14.06 10.70 7.79
C GLU A 275 -13.01 10.70 6.68
N LEU A 276 -11.85 11.28 6.98
CA LEU A 276 -10.68 11.31 6.11
C LEU A 276 -9.57 10.49 6.78
N ILE A 277 -9.09 9.45 6.10
CA ILE A 277 -7.95 8.64 6.56
C ILE A 277 -6.74 8.99 5.69
N LEU A 278 -5.66 9.41 6.35
CA LEU A 278 -4.41 9.82 5.74
C LEU A 278 -3.28 8.94 6.25
N SER A 279 -2.44 8.42 5.37
CA SER A 279 -1.29 7.57 5.70
C SER A 279 -0.14 7.80 4.70
N GLY A 280 1.02 7.15 4.94
CA GLY A 280 2.25 7.46 4.19
C GLY A 280 2.97 8.67 4.76
N ILE A 281 2.79 8.92 6.05
CA ILE A 281 3.28 10.09 6.78
C ILE A 281 4.39 9.63 7.72
N LEU A 282 5.54 10.30 7.73
CA LEU A 282 6.55 10.08 8.75
C LEU A 282 6.18 10.84 10.03
N ASP A 283 6.61 10.35 11.18
CA ASP A 283 6.30 10.90 12.51
C ASP A 283 6.56 12.40 12.61
N HIS A 284 7.73 12.86 12.13
CA HIS A 284 8.12 14.28 12.12
C HIS A 284 7.27 15.14 11.16
N GLN A 285 6.50 14.55 10.24
CA GLN A 285 5.61 15.22 9.30
C GLN A 285 4.15 15.27 9.79
N MET A 286 3.82 14.47 10.81
CA MET A 286 2.45 14.26 11.29
C MET A 286 1.77 15.58 11.68
N GLU A 287 2.46 16.46 12.41
CA GLU A 287 1.88 17.72 12.86
C GLU A 287 1.54 18.64 11.69
N SER A 288 2.38 18.71 10.66
CA SER A 288 2.14 19.53 9.46
C SER A 288 0.91 19.03 8.69
N VAL A 289 0.76 17.71 8.52
CA VAL A 289 -0.41 17.11 7.86
C VAL A 289 -1.68 17.33 8.69
N ALA A 290 -1.61 17.11 10.01
CA ALA A 290 -2.74 17.33 10.90
C ALA A 290 -3.19 18.81 10.92
N GLN A 291 -2.25 19.74 10.86
CA GLN A 291 -2.54 21.17 10.79
C GLN A 291 -3.20 21.55 9.46
N ALA A 292 -2.69 21.01 8.33
CA ALA A 292 -3.31 21.22 7.03
C ALA A 292 -4.75 20.68 7.00
N ALA A 293 -5.00 19.50 7.57
CA ALA A 293 -6.34 18.93 7.69
C ALA A 293 -7.25 19.80 8.59
N LYS A 294 -6.75 20.32 9.71
CA LYS A 294 -7.52 21.23 10.60
C LYS A 294 -7.95 22.50 9.89
N VAL A 295 -7.10 23.11 9.08
CA VAL A 295 -7.45 24.31 8.28
C VAL A 295 -8.60 24.00 7.33
N ASN A 296 -8.71 22.76 6.85
CA ASN A 296 -9.80 22.26 6.00
C ASN A 296 -11.03 21.78 6.80
N GLY A 297 -11.12 22.07 8.10
CA GLY A 297 -12.28 21.78 8.94
C GLY A 297 -12.32 20.37 9.53
N PHE A 298 -11.18 19.64 9.53
CA PHE A 298 -11.09 18.32 10.10
C PHE A 298 -10.51 18.33 11.51
N HIS A 299 -10.98 17.41 12.36
CA HIS A 299 -10.50 17.22 13.71
C HIS A 299 -9.93 15.81 13.88
N PRO A 300 -8.81 15.64 14.62
CA PRO A 300 -8.25 14.33 14.89
C PRO A 300 -9.28 13.44 15.59
N ARG A 301 -9.38 12.19 15.13
CA ARG A 301 -10.22 11.16 15.72
C ARG A 301 -9.41 10.01 16.29
N ASP A 302 -8.47 9.50 15.50
CA ASP A 302 -7.61 8.39 15.86
C ASP A 302 -6.29 8.46 15.07
N SER A 303 -5.28 7.77 15.58
CA SER A 303 -3.99 7.66 14.91
C SER A 303 -3.39 6.28 15.13
N ARG A 304 -2.49 5.87 14.24
CA ARG A 304 -1.67 4.68 14.35
C ARG A 304 -0.23 5.05 14.10
N GLN A 305 0.69 4.33 14.76
CA GLN A 305 2.12 4.47 14.53
C GLN A 305 2.78 3.10 14.51
N VAL A 306 3.61 2.87 13.50
CA VAL A 306 4.47 1.68 13.41
C VAL A 306 5.85 2.14 12.93
N GLY A 307 6.85 2.02 13.80
CA GLY A 307 8.17 2.63 13.58
C GLY A 307 8.04 4.13 13.38
N ASP A 308 8.63 4.64 12.31
CA ASP A 308 8.60 6.06 11.94
C ASP A 308 7.37 6.45 11.11
N TRP A 309 6.46 5.51 10.83
CA TRP A 309 5.28 5.75 10.00
C TRP A 309 4.04 6.02 10.83
N MET A 310 3.22 6.95 10.33
CA MET A 310 1.96 7.38 10.94
C MET A 310 0.79 7.24 9.97
N ALA A 311 -0.37 6.95 10.54
CA ALA A 311 -1.66 7.09 9.88
C ALA A 311 -2.63 7.86 10.79
N LEU A 312 -3.42 8.75 10.19
CA LEU A 312 -4.36 9.62 10.88
C LEU A 312 -5.77 9.35 10.38
N SER A 313 -6.73 9.28 11.29
CA SER A 313 -8.14 9.41 10.99
C SER A 313 -8.64 10.76 11.50
N MET A 314 -9.27 11.51 10.60
CA MET A 314 -9.73 12.87 10.82
C MET A 314 -11.23 12.93 10.53
N LYS A 315 -11.99 13.59 11.39
CA LYS A 315 -13.45 13.74 11.25
C LYS A 315 -13.79 15.16 10.84
N ARG A 316 -14.74 15.30 9.90
CA ARG A 316 -15.30 16.59 9.51
C ARG A 316 -16.38 17.04 10.48
#